data_b98b3d9ceab3cf274cd0936c6352475c
#
_entry.id   b98b3d9ceab3cf274cd0936c6352475c
#
_cell.length_a   1.000
_cell.length_b   1.000
_cell.length_c   1.000
_cell.angle_alpha   90.00
_cell.angle_beta   90.00
_cell.angle_gamma   90.00
#
_symmetry.space_group_name_H-M   'P 1'
#
loop_
_entity.id
_entity.type
_entity.pdbx_description
1 polymer ?
#
loop_
_entity_poly.entity_id
_entity_poly.type
_entity_poly.pdbx_seq_one_letter_code
_entity_poly.pdbx_strand_id
1 'polypeptide(L)'
;MQPRCVLRGAVNGYTSYSLHLFNIAQGFVDRGKDVAIYPVSMEMGKAPIPKLIQESLVRKHQPEDWEMVVHCPTHSPAGSKRIVYNTMWESTKLHKEGVLILNTAELVIVPSTFNQTLFNAQGVKRPMAKVPLGIDTSIYHYRPVERKDEFVFSAAGRTFAGGCRKRIPMVVDAFIKAFPSDVKDVRLEIKCFPDDPDLEIGDDRITLIREFWSKQQLADWYAHTDAYVSASAGEGWGLHQHEMMATGRAVISVPFGGITEFYDESVGYPLDYYLEPAGEVYENGGLWAVPTMDSLVDRMREVFNNRKSERVLKASERAMSLDLAHSAKVLDETLTQAGVFG
;
A
#
# COMPACT_ATOMS: atom_id res chain seq x y z
N MET A 1 0.66 37.26 0.13
CA MET A 1 0.02 36.01 -0.36
C MET A 1 -0.10 35.09 0.84
N GLN A 2 -1.19 34.39 1.00
CA GLN A 2 -1.27 33.36 2.04
C GLN A 2 -0.33 32.20 1.66
N PRO A 3 0.33 31.57 2.65
CA PRO A 3 1.16 30.39 2.40
C PRO A 3 0.32 29.27 1.76
N ARG A 4 0.83 28.66 0.70
CA ARG A 4 0.18 27.50 0.06
C ARG A 4 0.76 26.21 0.61
N CYS A 5 0.04 25.10 0.46
CA CYS A 5 0.54 23.76 0.76
C CYS A 5 1.15 23.16 -0.52
N VAL A 6 2.44 22.84 -0.46
CA VAL A 6 3.18 22.20 -1.55
C VAL A 6 3.39 20.74 -1.20
N LEU A 7 2.89 19.83 -2.04
CA LEU A 7 3.10 18.40 -1.88
C LEU A 7 4.50 18.04 -2.39
N ARG A 8 5.26 17.27 -1.60
CA ARG A 8 6.59 16.81 -1.97
C ARG A 8 6.64 15.27 -1.93
N GLY A 9 6.91 14.63 -3.06
CA GLY A 9 6.99 13.17 -3.14
C GLY A 9 7.44 12.66 -4.50
N ALA A 10 7.43 11.35 -4.68
CA ALA A 10 7.76 10.72 -5.95
C ALA A 10 6.61 10.90 -6.96
N VAL A 11 6.96 11.22 -8.21
CA VAL A 11 6.01 11.33 -9.33
C VAL A 11 6.41 10.33 -10.41
N ASN A 12 5.89 9.10 -10.32
CA ASN A 12 6.18 8.01 -11.26
C ASN A 12 4.95 7.17 -11.66
N GLY A 13 3.81 7.31 -10.95
CA GLY A 13 2.54 6.66 -11.29
C GLY A 13 2.44 5.16 -10.97
N TYR A 14 3.46 4.54 -10.35
CA TYR A 14 3.45 3.10 -10.08
C TYR A 14 3.87 2.71 -8.65
N THR A 15 4.56 3.56 -7.91
CA THR A 15 4.86 3.30 -6.49
C THR A 15 3.69 3.71 -5.59
N SER A 16 3.49 3.00 -4.47
CA SER A 16 2.41 3.29 -3.53
C SER A 16 2.44 4.72 -3.00
N TYR A 17 3.63 5.27 -2.72
CA TYR A 17 3.78 6.67 -2.31
C TYR A 17 3.41 7.66 -3.41
N SER A 18 3.75 7.37 -4.68
CA SER A 18 3.33 8.19 -5.81
C SER A 18 1.81 8.18 -5.99
N LEU A 19 1.19 7.01 -5.92
CA LEU A 19 -0.27 6.88 -6.02
C LEU A 19 -0.97 7.56 -4.84
N HIS A 20 -0.41 7.47 -3.63
CA HIS A 20 -0.94 8.18 -2.46
C HIS A 20 -0.84 9.70 -2.61
N LEU A 21 0.29 10.23 -3.11
CA LEU A 21 0.43 11.65 -3.43
C LEU A 21 -0.62 12.11 -4.44
N PHE A 22 -0.88 11.30 -5.49
CA PHE A 22 -1.90 11.62 -6.48
C PHE A 22 -3.32 11.65 -5.88
N ASN A 23 -3.61 10.71 -4.98
CA ASN A 23 -4.89 10.68 -4.26
C ASN A 23 -5.06 11.92 -3.35
N ILE A 24 -4.02 12.34 -2.65
CA ILE A 24 -4.02 13.58 -1.84
C ILE A 24 -4.27 14.79 -2.74
N ALA A 25 -3.55 14.91 -3.86
CA ALA A 25 -3.71 16.01 -4.80
C ALA A 25 -5.13 16.10 -5.34
N GLN A 26 -5.71 14.97 -5.74
CA GLN A 26 -7.10 14.92 -6.19
C GLN A 26 -8.07 15.32 -5.07
N GLY A 27 -7.88 14.79 -3.87
CA GLY A 27 -8.71 15.14 -2.71
C GLY A 27 -8.65 16.63 -2.34
N PHE A 28 -7.51 17.30 -2.54
CA PHE A 28 -7.40 18.75 -2.37
C PHE A 28 -8.22 19.51 -3.41
N VAL A 29 -8.11 19.14 -4.70
CA VAL A 29 -8.89 19.77 -5.79
C VAL A 29 -10.39 19.58 -5.58
N ASP A 30 -10.82 18.37 -5.23
CA ASP A 30 -12.24 18.06 -4.96
C ASP A 30 -12.81 18.89 -3.81
N ARG A 31 -11.97 19.41 -2.94
CA ARG A 31 -12.32 20.28 -1.81
C ARG A 31 -12.00 21.76 -2.06
N GLY A 32 -11.72 22.14 -3.32
CA GLY A 32 -11.49 23.52 -3.73
C GLY A 32 -10.15 24.10 -3.25
N LYS A 33 -9.16 23.27 -2.94
CA LYS A 33 -7.82 23.69 -2.56
C LYS A 33 -6.90 23.73 -3.79
N ASP A 34 -5.99 24.70 -3.81
CA ASP A 34 -4.93 24.75 -4.81
C ASP A 34 -3.90 23.64 -4.57
N VAL A 35 -3.44 23.03 -5.66
CA VAL A 35 -2.42 21.98 -5.63
C VAL A 35 -1.14 22.46 -6.29
N ALA A 36 -0.02 22.32 -5.58
CA ALA A 36 1.31 22.47 -6.11
C ALA A 36 2.15 21.25 -5.71
N ILE A 37 2.93 20.71 -6.64
CA ILE A 37 3.76 19.51 -6.41
C ILE A 37 5.22 19.85 -6.73
N TYR A 38 6.10 19.66 -5.74
CA TYR A 38 7.55 19.73 -5.91
C TYR A 38 8.14 18.33 -5.81
N PRO A 39 8.48 17.67 -6.92
CA PRO A 39 8.84 16.27 -6.92
C PRO A 39 10.17 15.99 -6.20
N VAL A 40 10.24 14.90 -5.42
CA VAL A 40 11.49 14.32 -4.91
C VAL A 40 12.21 13.57 -6.02
N SER A 41 11.45 12.78 -6.77
CA SER A 41 11.90 12.09 -7.98
C SER A 41 10.76 12.07 -8.99
N MET A 42 11.12 12.06 -10.26
CA MET A 42 10.16 12.05 -11.35
C MET A 42 10.61 11.07 -12.42
N GLU A 43 9.75 10.13 -12.76
CA GLU A 43 9.92 9.20 -13.88
C GLU A 43 8.68 9.27 -14.76
N MET A 44 8.83 9.92 -15.92
CA MET A 44 7.77 10.04 -16.91
C MET A 44 7.86 8.90 -17.93
N GLY A 45 6.70 8.44 -18.40
CA GLY A 45 6.61 7.51 -19.53
C GLY A 45 6.60 6.02 -19.19
N LYS A 46 6.85 5.61 -17.92
CA LYS A 46 6.70 4.21 -17.50
C LYS A 46 5.25 3.85 -17.17
N ALA A 47 4.58 4.71 -16.41
CA ALA A 47 3.18 4.54 -16.07
C ALA A 47 2.40 5.84 -16.31
N PRO A 48 1.06 5.77 -16.47
CA PRO A 48 0.23 6.95 -16.68
C PRO A 48 0.32 7.91 -15.48
N ILE A 49 0.61 9.19 -15.75
CA ILE A 49 0.56 10.26 -14.76
C ILE A 49 -0.65 11.13 -15.08
N PRO A 50 -1.60 11.32 -14.14
CA PRO A 50 -2.80 12.11 -14.37
C PRO A 50 -2.48 13.54 -14.80
N LYS A 51 -3.31 14.12 -15.67
CA LYS A 51 -3.15 15.50 -16.17
C LYS A 51 -3.08 16.51 -15.02
N LEU A 52 -3.94 16.38 -14.01
CA LEU A 52 -3.90 17.19 -12.79
C LEU A 52 -2.49 17.26 -12.19
N ILE A 53 -1.83 16.10 -12.05
CA ILE A 53 -0.49 16.03 -11.46
C ILE A 53 0.53 16.74 -12.33
N GLN A 54 0.49 16.54 -13.66
CA GLN A 54 1.40 17.21 -14.61
C GLN A 54 1.25 18.75 -14.57
N GLU A 55 0.01 19.24 -14.50
CA GLU A 55 -0.31 20.68 -14.44
C GLU A 55 0.04 21.31 -13.08
N SER A 56 0.07 20.51 -12.00
CA SER A 56 0.39 20.94 -10.65
C SER A 56 1.90 21.00 -10.35
N LEU A 57 2.76 20.53 -11.26
CA LEU A 57 4.21 20.52 -11.04
C LEU A 57 4.77 21.94 -10.94
N VAL A 58 5.58 22.19 -9.92
CA VAL A 58 6.27 23.46 -9.69
C VAL A 58 7.78 23.25 -9.63
N ARG A 59 8.53 24.24 -10.12
CA ARG A 59 10.01 24.21 -10.13
C ARG A 59 10.63 24.70 -8.82
N LYS A 60 9.87 25.47 -8.04
CA LYS A 60 10.32 26.07 -6.78
C LYS A 60 9.13 26.17 -5.81
N HIS A 61 9.40 26.02 -4.54
CA HIS A 61 8.52 26.43 -3.45
C HIS A 61 9.10 27.66 -2.76
N GLN A 62 8.28 28.39 -2.00
CA GLN A 62 8.73 29.53 -1.19
C GLN A 62 9.04 29.03 0.23
N PRO A 63 10.01 29.66 0.94
CA PRO A 63 10.31 29.27 2.33
C PRO A 63 9.15 29.39 3.31
N GLU A 64 8.16 30.23 2.97
CA GLU A 64 6.94 30.47 3.75
C GLU A 64 5.83 29.46 3.44
N ASP A 65 5.92 28.70 2.34
CA ASP A 65 4.96 27.67 1.99
C ASP A 65 4.98 26.54 3.03
N TRP A 66 3.83 25.94 3.25
CA TRP A 66 3.77 24.63 3.91
C TRP A 66 4.31 23.58 2.95
N GLU A 67 5.16 22.70 3.45
CA GLU A 67 5.65 21.55 2.70
C GLU A 67 5.09 20.27 3.32
N MET A 68 4.22 19.57 2.57
CA MET A 68 3.78 18.24 2.96
C MET A 68 4.63 17.19 2.25
N VAL A 69 5.51 16.53 3.00
CA VAL A 69 6.35 15.44 2.49
C VAL A 69 5.54 14.13 2.52
N VAL A 70 5.22 13.61 1.34
CA VAL A 70 4.51 12.33 1.14
C VAL A 70 5.52 11.28 0.70
N HIS A 71 6.26 10.74 1.66
CA HIS A 71 7.36 9.79 1.40
C HIS A 71 7.72 9.02 2.67
N CYS A 72 8.58 7.98 2.53
CA CYS A 72 9.15 7.31 3.70
C CYS A 72 9.94 8.30 4.58
N PRO A 73 10.05 8.06 5.89
CA PRO A 73 10.60 9.05 6.84
C PRO A 73 12.12 9.27 6.74
N THR A 74 12.76 8.72 5.72
CA THR A 74 14.19 8.93 5.42
C THR A 74 14.45 10.10 4.46
N HIS A 75 13.40 10.75 3.94
CA HIS A 75 13.55 11.87 3.01
C HIS A 75 13.41 13.20 3.74
N SER A 76 14.44 14.05 3.60
CA SER A 76 14.45 15.40 4.15
C SER A 76 13.55 16.35 3.37
N PRO A 77 12.98 17.37 4.02
CA PRO A 77 12.23 18.43 3.35
C PRO A 77 13.15 19.28 2.46
N ALA A 78 12.56 20.07 1.57
CA ALA A 78 13.31 20.92 0.63
C ALA A 78 13.70 22.30 1.17
N GLY A 79 13.44 22.57 2.45
CA GLY A 79 13.85 23.81 3.12
C GLY A 79 12.74 24.77 3.48
N SER A 80 11.47 24.36 3.42
CA SER A 80 10.36 25.09 4.05
C SER A 80 10.56 25.19 5.56
N LYS A 81 10.05 26.27 6.14
CA LYS A 81 10.04 26.47 7.61
C LYS A 81 8.88 25.72 8.27
N ARG A 82 7.85 25.38 7.51
CA ARG A 82 6.60 24.75 7.98
C ARG A 82 6.42 23.40 7.28
N ILE A 83 6.56 22.32 8.03
CA ILE A 83 6.66 20.99 7.47
C ILE A 83 5.58 20.08 8.08
N VAL A 84 4.86 19.38 7.19
CA VAL A 84 4.01 18.25 7.54
C VAL A 84 4.61 16.98 6.91
N TYR A 85 4.77 15.92 7.68
CA TYR A 85 5.07 14.61 7.10
C TYR A 85 3.80 13.76 7.01
N ASN A 86 3.53 13.21 5.82
CA ASN A 86 2.55 12.15 5.62
C ASN A 86 3.33 10.90 5.24
N THR A 87 3.45 9.97 6.18
CA THR A 87 4.41 8.87 6.09
C THR A 87 3.95 7.61 6.80
N MET A 88 4.60 6.50 6.52
CA MET A 88 4.35 5.19 7.13
C MET A 88 5.66 4.38 7.19
N TRP A 89 5.62 3.29 7.96
CA TRP A 89 6.75 2.39 8.12
C TRP A 89 6.28 0.95 8.28
N GLU A 90 7.09 -0.01 7.84
CA GLU A 90 6.69 -1.41 7.66
C GLU A 90 7.42 -2.41 8.59
N SER A 91 8.31 -1.92 9.48
CA SER A 91 9.00 -2.75 10.48
C SER A 91 8.80 -2.22 11.91
N THR A 92 9.29 -2.94 12.92
CA THR A 92 9.12 -2.57 14.32
C THR A 92 10.06 -1.44 14.80
N LYS A 93 10.92 -0.90 13.92
CA LYS A 93 11.90 0.12 14.30
C LYS A 93 12.16 1.11 13.18
N LEU A 94 12.14 2.40 13.53
CA LEU A 94 12.55 3.49 12.64
C LEU A 94 14.08 3.64 12.63
N HIS A 95 14.64 4.11 11.53
CA HIS A 95 15.99 4.63 11.50
C HIS A 95 16.12 5.83 12.45
N LYS A 96 17.25 5.95 13.13
CA LYS A 96 17.54 7.11 14.00
C LYS A 96 17.43 8.43 13.22
N GLU A 97 17.93 8.45 11.99
CA GLU A 97 17.83 9.59 11.10
C GLU A 97 16.36 9.93 10.77
N GLY A 98 15.52 8.93 10.52
CA GLY A 98 14.08 9.13 10.32
C GLY A 98 13.40 9.78 11.52
N VAL A 99 13.76 9.38 12.74
CA VAL A 99 13.25 10.02 13.97
C VAL A 99 13.68 11.49 14.04
N LEU A 100 14.95 11.80 13.71
CA LEU A 100 15.45 13.18 13.68
C LEU A 100 14.70 14.01 12.64
N ILE A 101 14.52 13.48 11.43
CA ILE A 101 13.78 14.14 10.35
C ILE A 101 12.33 14.42 10.76
N LEU A 102 11.62 13.42 11.26
CA LEU A 102 10.22 13.59 11.71
C LEU A 102 10.08 14.61 12.85
N ASN A 103 11.09 14.73 13.70
CA ASN A 103 11.11 15.74 14.76
C ASN A 103 11.34 17.18 14.27
N THR A 104 11.62 17.40 12.98
CA THR A 104 11.63 18.75 12.37
C THR A 104 10.22 19.21 11.96
N ALA A 105 9.25 18.31 11.86
CA ALA A 105 7.90 18.63 11.43
C ALA A 105 7.11 19.43 12.46
N GLU A 106 6.09 20.16 12.03
CA GLU A 106 5.04 20.70 12.89
C GLU A 106 3.94 19.67 13.16
N LEU A 107 3.72 18.78 12.19
CA LEU A 107 2.74 17.68 12.27
C LEU A 107 3.25 16.45 11.53
N VAL A 108 3.04 15.26 12.10
CA VAL A 108 3.27 13.98 11.46
C VAL A 108 1.92 13.30 11.23
N ILE A 109 1.63 12.90 10.00
CA ILE A 109 0.42 12.18 9.61
C ILE A 109 0.82 10.74 9.30
N VAL A 110 0.11 9.80 9.90
CA VAL A 110 0.31 8.35 9.71
C VAL A 110 -1.00 7.67 9.37
N PRO A 111 -1.00 6.56 8.61
CA PRO A 111 -2.25 5.94 8.17
C PRO A 111 -2.91 5.05 9.23
N SER A 112 -2.17 4.60 10.24
CA SER A 112 -2.62 3.52 11.11
C SER A 112 -2.19 3.71 12.57
N THR A 113 -2.92 3.07 13.45
CA THR A 113 -2.60 2.96 14.89
C THR A 113 -1.23 2.28 15.11
N PHE A 114 -0.88 1.30 14.26
CA PHE A 114 0.45 0.68 14.29
C PHE A 114 1.56 1.72 14.12
N ASN A 115 1.48 2.56 13.09
CA ASN A 115 2.50 3.58 12.82
C ASN A 115 2.52 4.65 13.90
N GLN A 116 1.36 5.06 14.41
CA GLN A 116 1.27 6.03 15.50
C GLN A 116 1.96 5.52 16.78
N THR A 117 1.68 4.29 17.17
CA THR A 117 2.28 3.63 18.32
C THR A 117 3.79 3.48 18.16
N LEU A 118 4.21 2.99 16.99
CA LEU A 118 5.62 2.81 16.66
C LEU A 118 6.40 4.12 16.75
N PHE A 119 5.93 5.17 16.11
CA PHE A 119 6.64 6.44 16.02
C PHE A 119 6.76 7.10 17.41
N ASN A 120 5.69 7.07 18.20
CA ASN A 120 5.73 7.54 19.59
C ASN A 120 6.75 6.75 20.43
N ALA A 121 6.76 5.42 20.33
CA ALA A 121 7.69 4.56 21.07
C ALA A 121 9.15 4.77 20.64
N GLN A 122 9.40 5.20 19.41
CA GLN A 122 10.74 5.46 18.87
C GLN A 122 11.24 6.91 19.12
N GLY A 123 10.45 7.75 19.78
CA GLY A 123 10.87 9.09 20.18
C GLY A 123 10.52 10.21 19.19
N VAL A 124 9.54 10.00 18.34
CA VAL A 124 8.91 11.11 17.59
C VAL A 124 8.05 11.89 18.57
N LYS A 125 8.41 13.16 18.84
CA LYS A 125 7.81 14.02 19.87
C LYS A 125 6.83 15.06 19.30
N ARG A 126 6.60 15.02 18.00
CA ARG A 126 5.73 16.00 17.30
C ARG A 126 4.27 15.59 17.40
N PRO A 127 3.34 16.56 17.31
CA PRO A 127 1.93 16.23 17.15
C PRO A 127 1.74 15.21 16.02
N MET A 128 0.89 14.21 16.28
CA MET A 128 0.67 13.11 15.33
C MET A 128 -0.81 12.89 15.12
N ALA A 129 -1.23 12.88 13.85
CA ALA A 129 -2.60 12.60 13.45
C ALA A 129 -2.68 11.29 12.66
N LYS A 130 -3.76 10.54 12.87
CA LYS A 130 -4.08 9.34 12.07
C LYS A 130 -5.04 9.71 10.96
N VAL A 131 -4.60 9.53 9.71
CA VAL A 131 -5.40 9.73 8.49
C VAL A 131 -5.27 8.46 7.64
N PRO A 132 -6.32 7.61 7.60
CA PRO A 132 -6.27 6.37 6.83
C PRO A 132 -6.12 6.65 5.34
N LEU A 133 -5.43 5.76 4.61
CA LEU A 133 -5.42 5.82 3.15
C LEU A 133 -6.77 5.36 2.62
N GLY A 134 -7.28 6.11 1.64
CA GLY A 134 -8.51 5.73 0.94
C GLY A 134 -8.22 5.04 -0.40
N ILE A 135 -9.23 4.34 -0.89
CA ILE A 135 -9.26 3.78 -2.25
C ILE A 135 -10.32 4.49 -3.10
N ASP A 136 -10.13 4.43 -4.42
CA ASP A 136 -11.10 4.95 -5.37
C ASP A 136 -12.24 3.95 -5.59
N THR A 137 -13.36 4.13 -4.89
CA THR A 137 -14.52 3.24 -4.94
C THR A 137 -15.30 3.31 -6.24
N SER A 138 -15.04 4.29 -7.10
CA SER A 138 -15.57 4.29 -8.47
C SER A 138 -14.87 3.25 -9.36
N ILE A 139 -13.65 2.86 -9.01
CA ILE A 139 -12.82 1.88 -9.71
C ILE A 139 -12.84 0.54 -8.96
N TYR A 140 -12.52 0.58 -7.65
CA TYR A 140 -12.45 -0.60 -6.79
C TYR A 140 -13.75 -0.74 -5.98
N HIS A 141 -14.69 -1.49 -6.51
CA HIS A 141 -15.97 -1.76 -5.86
C HIS A 141 -16.33 -3.24 -6.01
N TYR A 142 -17.29 -3.70 -5.23
CA TYR A 142 -17.73 -5.09 -5.29
C TYR A 142 -18.17 -5.48 -6.71
N ARG A 143 -17.54 -6.54 -7.23
CA ARG A 143 -17.88 -7.17 -8.50
C ARG A 143 -18.12 -8.64 -8.25
N PRO A 144 -19.32 -9.19 -8.52
CA PRO A 144 -19.58 -10.62 -8.37
C PRO A 144 -18.54 -11.45 -9.13
N VAL A 145 -18.08 -12.54 -8.51
CA VAL A 145 -17.20 -13.48 -9.21
C VAL A 145 -18.03 -14.23 -10.24
N GLU A 146 -17.69 -14.09 -11.50
CA GLU A 146 -18.22 -14.96 -12.54
C GLU A 146 -17.69 -16.37 -12.32
N ARG A 147 -18.58 -17.37 -12.36
CA ARG A 147 -18.17 -18.76 -12.23
C ARG A 147 -17.27 -19.15 -13.38
N LYS A 148 -16.06 -19.59 -13.04
CA LYS A 148 -15.06 -20.12 -13.98
C LYS A 148 -14.78 -21.58 -13.62
N ASP A 149 -14.32 -22.33 -14.61
CA ASP A 149 -13.85 -23.70 -14.39
C ASP A 149 -12.54 -23.71 -13.57
N GLU A 150 -11.75 -22.64 -13.64
CA GLU A 150 -10.49 -22.49 -12.93
C GLU A 150 -10.61 -21.47 -11.78
N PHE A 151 -9.94 -21.75 -10.66
CA PHE A 151 -9.76 -20.83 -9.55
C PHE A 151 -8.45 -20.06 -9.71
N VAL A 152 -8.47 -18.73 -9.67
CA VAL A 152 -7.31 -17.90 -9.90
C VAL A 152 -6.89 -17.20 -8.62
N PHE A 153 -5.74 -17.60 -8.06
CA PHE A 153 -5.02 -16.81 -7.07
C PHE A 153 -4.24 -15.70 -7.74
N SER A 154 -4.11 -14.57 -7.05
CA SER A 154 -3.28 -13.45 -7.48
C SER A 154 -2.32 -13.02 -6.38
N ALA A 155 -1.16 -12.51 -6.78
CA ALA A 155 -0.18 -11.89 -5.90
C ALA A 155 0.47 -10.69 -6.61
N ALA A 156 0.96 -9.70 -5.86
CA ALA A 156 1.67 -8.56 -6.45
C ALA A 156 2.88 -8.15 -5.60
N GLY A 157 4.00 -7.88 -6.25
CA GLY A 157 5.21 -7.40 -5.60
C GLY A 157 6.46 -7.62 -6.42
N ARG A 158 7.59 -7.14 -5.89
CA ARG A 158 8.91 -7.38 -6.47
C ARG A 158 9.30 -8.86 -6.33
N THR A 159 9.99 -9.39 -7.34
CA THR A 159 10.36 -10.80 -7.39
C THR A 159 11.77 -11.11 -6.88
N PHE A 160 12.48 -10.14 -6.32
CA PHE A 160 13.84 -10.35 -5.81
C PHE A 160 13.93 -11.57 -4.87
N ALA A 161 14.92 -12.41 -5.11
CA ALA A 161 15.33 -13.44 -4.17
C ALA A 161 16.14 -12.81 -3.01
N GLY A 162 15.97 -13.34 -1.81
CA GLY A 162 16.89 -13.02 -0.70
C GLY A 162 16.58 -11.74 0.06
N GLY A 163 15.45 -11.69 0.73
CA GLY A 163 15.19 -10.66 1.72
C GLY A 163 14.17 -9.59 1.31
N CYS A 164 13.60 -9.68 0.13
CA CYS A 164 12.53 -8.79 -0.29
C CYS A 164 11.31 -8.92 0.64
N ARG A 165 10.87 -7.83 1.18
CA ARG A 165 9.70 -7.74 2.06
C ARG A 165 8.45 -8.43 1.48
N LYS A 166 8.24 -8.39 0.17
CA LYS A 166 7.05 -8.95 -0.50
C LYS A 166 7.04 -10.48 -0.63
N ARG A 167 8.21 -11.13 -0.55
CA ARG A 167 8.37 -12.59 -0.50
C ARG A 167 7.60 -13.36 -1.58
N ILE A 168 7.59 -12.87 -2.80
CA ILE A 168 6.91 -13.51 -3.94
C ILE A 168 7.38 -14.98 -4.15
N PRO A 169 8.68 -15.34 -4.05
CA PRO A 169 9.10 -16.72 -4.15
C PRO A 169 8.41 -17.65 -3.14
N MET A 170 8.14 -17.16 -1.92
CA MET A 170 7.44 -17.93 -0.89
C MET A 170 5.96 -18.20 -1.26
N VAL A 171 5.31 -17.27 -1.97
CA VAL A 171 3.95 -17.47 -2.50
C VAL A 171 3.95 -18.57 -3.57
N VAL A 172 4.95 -18.57 -4.46
CA VAL A 172 5.16 -19.62 -5.49
C VAL A 172 5.33 -20.99 -4.84
N ASP A 173 6.22 -21.10 -3.86
CA ASP A 173 6.48 -22.34 -3.14
C ASP A 173 5.23 -22.86 -2.41
N ALA A 174 4.47 -21.95 -1.79
CA ALA A 174 3.23 -22.29 -1.10
C ALA A 174 2.16 -22.79 -2.08
N PHE A 175 2.03 -22.15 -3.25
CA PHE A 175 1.09 -22.61 -4.29
C PHE A 175 1.40 -24.02 -4.77
N ILE A 176 2.66 -24.30 -5.10
CA ILE A 176 3.12 -25.64 -5.55
C ILE A 176 2.86 -26.70 -4.46
N LYS A 177 3.10 -26.36 -3.19
CA LYS A 177 2.84 -27.25 -2.07
C LYS A 177 1.35 -27.45 -1.78
N ALA A 178 0.55 -26.39 -1.93
CA ALA A 178 -0.89 -26.44 -1.70
C ALA A 178 -1.60 -27.28 -2.75
N PHE A 179 -1.17 -27.19 -4.00
CA PHE A 179 -1.83 -27.79 -5.16
C PHE A 179 -0.84 -28.67 -5.94
N PRO A 180 -0.80 -29.99 -5.69
CA PRO A 180 -0.03 -30.94 -6.50
C PRO A 180 -0.35 -30.82 -7.99
N SER A 181 0.54 -31.28 -8.86
CA SER A 181 0.46 -31.07 -10.31
C SER A 181 -0.73 -31.75 -11.00
N ASP A 182 -1.45 -32.63 -10.34
CA ASP A 182 -2.70 -33.25 -10.79
C ASP A 182 -3.95 -32.36 -10.57
N VAL A 183 -3.89 -31.36 -9.69
CA VAL A 183 -4.93 -30.33 -9.52
C VAL A 183 -4.78 -29.30 -10.66
N LYS A 184 -5.66 -29.39 -11.67
CA LYS A 184 -5.54 -28.59 -12.91
C LYS A 184 -6.43 -27.35 -12.94
N ASP A 185 -7.43 -27.28 -12.07
CA ASP A 185 -8.43 -26.21 -12.02
C ASP A 185 -8.03 -25.03 -11.10
N VAL A 186 -6.72 -24.80 -10.95
CA VAL A 186 -6.17 -23.71 -10.14
C VAL A 186 -4.97 -23.07 -10.82
N ARG A 187 -4.88 -21.72 -10.74
CA ARG A 187 -3.77 -20.93 -11.27
C ARG A 187 -3.28 -19.90 -10.26
N LEU A 188 -2.05 -19.44 -10.47
CA LEU A 188 -1.47 -18.31 -9.75
C LEU A 188 -0.98 -17.26 -10.75
N GLU A 189 -1.52 -16.06 -10.68
CA GLU A 189 -1.06 -14.91 -11.45
C GLU A 189 -0.28 -13.94 -10.55
N ILE A 190 0.93 -13.60 -10.94
CA ILE A 190 1.82 -12.74 -10.16
C ILE A 190 2.11 -11.48 -10.95
N LYS A 191 1.64 -10.33 -10.45
CA LYS A 191 1.98 -9.04 -11.01
C LYS A 191 3.26 -8.51 -10.41
N CYS A 192 4.28 -8.29 -11.25
CA CYS A 192 5.56 -7.73 -10.87
C CYS A 192 5.95 -6.57 -11.80
N PHE A 193 7.08 -5.94 -11.54
CA PHE A 193 7.57 -4.88 -12.43
C PHE A 193 8.28 -5.47 -13.65
N PRO A 194 8.28 -4.73 -14.80
CA PRO A 194 8.95 -5.18 -16.03
C PRO A 194 10.45 -5.41 -15.85
N ASP A 195 11.09 -4.68 -14.96
CA ASP A 195 12.53 -4.73 -14.66
C ASP A 195 12.90 -5.67 -13.48
N ASP A 196 11.92 -6.41 -12.95
CA ASP A 196 12.20 -7.41 -11.92
C ASP A 196 12.96 -8.60 -12.51
N PRO A 197 13.87 -9.23 -11.75
CA PRO A 197 14.56 -10.43 -12.20
C PRO A 197 13.60 -11.59 -12.46
N ASP A 198 14.01 -12.49 -13.34
CA ASP A 198 13.25 -13.70 -13.62
C ASP A 198 13.18 -14.60 -12.38
N LEU A 199 12.02 -15.20 -12.18
CA LEU A 199 11.85 -16.34 -11.29
C LEU A 199 11.84 -17.61 -12.14
N GLU A 200 12.69 -18.56 -11.80
CA GLU A 200 12.61 -19.90 -12.38
C GLU A 200 11.38 -20.61 -11.80
N ILE A 201 10.32 -20.70 -12.60
CA ILE A 201 9.05 -21.32 -12.23
C ILE A 201 8.87 -22.55 -13.12
N GLY A 202 8.96 -23.73 -12.54
CA GLY A 202 8.76 -25.01 -13.22
C GLY A 202 7.30 -25.49 -13.26
N ASP A 203 6.31 -24.61 -13.10
CA ASP A 203 4.88 -24.94 -13.04
C ASP A 203 4.10 -24.07 -14.03
N ASP A 204 3.47 -24.69 -15.02
CA ASP A 204 2.71 -24.04 -16.10
C ASP A 204 1.40 -23.36 -15.64
N ARG A 205 0.97 -23.60 -14.41
CA ARG A 205 -0.17 -22.96 -13.77
C ARG A 205 0.18 -21.58 -13.19
N ILE A 206 1.46 -21.18 -13.19
CA ILE A 206 1.92 -19.91 -12.62
C ILE A 206 2.33 -18.97 -13.74
N THR A 207 1.76 -17.77 -13.75
CA THR A 207 2.03 -16.73 -14.77
C THR A 207 2.61 -15.47 -14.12
N LEU A 208 3.73 -14.96 -14.67
CA LEU A 208 4.28 -13.64 -14.31
C LEU A 208 3.75 -12.59 -15.28
N ILE A 209 3.15 -11.53 -14.73
CA ILE A 209 2.64 -10.39 -15.49
C ILE A 209 3.57 -9.21 -15.25
N ARG A 210 4.36 -8.82 -16.27
CA ARG A 210 5.44 -7.83 -16.21
C ARG A 210 5.05 -6.56 -16.96
N GLU A 211 4.11 -5.81 -16.39
CA GLU A 211 3.55 -4.62 -17.04
C GLU A 211 3.34 -3.48 -16.05
N PHE A 212 3.36 -2.24 -16.55
CA PHE A 212 2.81 -1.10 -15.82
C PHE A 212 1.35 -0.92 -16.23
N TRP A 213 0.46 -0.97 -15.26
CA TRP A 213 -0.98 -0.87 -15.48
C TRP A 213 -1.57 0.44 -14.96
N SER A 214 -2.62 0.90 -15.61
CA SER A 214 -3.54 1.89 -15.05
C SER A 214 -4.33 1.31 -13.88
N LYS A 215 -4.93 2.17 -13.06
CA LYS A 215 -5.84 1.74 -11.98
C LYS A 215 -6.99 0.87 -12.51
N GLN A 216 -7.53 1.19 -13.70
CA GLN A 216 -8.61 0.42 -14.30
C GLN A 216 -8.17 -0.98 -14.70
N GLN A 217 -7.02 -1.13 -15.36
CA GLN A 217 -6.48 -2.46 -15.72
C GLN A 217 -6.19 -3.30 -14.47
N LEU A 218 -5.70 -2.66 -13.40
CA LEU A 218 -5.47 -3.34 -12.13
C LEU A 218 -6.79 -3.81 -11.49
N ALA A 219 -7.83 -2.97 -11.52
CA ALA A 219 -9.15 -3.32 -11.00
C ALA A 219 -9.83 -4.44 -11.83
N ASP A 220 -9.63 -4.44 -13.13
CA ASP A 220 -10.15 -5.49 -14.00
C ASP A 220 -9.45 -6.83 -13.76
N TRP A 221 -8.14 -6.80 -13.51
CA TRP A 221 -7.40 -7.98 -13.09
C TRP A 221 -7.88 -8.49 -11.73
N TYR A 222 -8.08 -7.63 -10.74
CA TYR A 222 -8.65 -8.03 -9.46
C TYR A 222 -10.04 -8.68 -9.63
N ALA A 223 -10.89 -8.12 -10.49
CA ALA A 223 -12.20 -8.68 -10.78
C ALA A 223 -12.12 -10.04 -11.50
N HIS A 224 -11.04 -10.28 -12.23
CA HIS A 224 -10.77 -11.57 -12.90
C HIS A 224 -10.33 -12.66 -11.92
N THR A 225 -9.64 -12.34 -10.84
CA THR A 225 -9.11 -13.31 -9.87
C THR A 225 -10.11 -13.65 -8.77
N ASP A 226 -9.91 -14.76 -8.06
CA ASP A 226 -10.81 -15.23 -6.99
C ASP A 226 -10.27 -14.87 -5.60
N ALA A 227 -8.93 -14.90 -5.43
CA ALA A 227 -8.29 -14.62 -4.15
C ALA A 227 -6.93 -13.93 -4.35
N TYR A 228 -6.56 -13.10 -3.38
CA TYR A 228 -5.26 -12.45 -3.31
C TYR A 228 -4.42 -13.05 -2.19
N VAL A 229 -3.17 -13.38 -2.49
CA VAL A 229 -2.22 -13.94 -1.53
C VAL A 229 -1.04 -12.97 -1.35
N SER A 230 -0.78 -12.59 -0.12
CA SER A 230 0.35 -11.73 0.23
C SER A 230 1.18 -12.33 1.35
N ALA A 231 2.40 -12.72 1.03
CA ALA A 231 3.41 -13.11 2.02
C ALA A 231 4.23 -11.91 2.52
N SER A 232 3.77 -10.69 2.30
CA SER A 232 4.48 -9.48 2.71
C SER A 232 4.75 -9.46 4.20
N ALA A 233 6.02 -9.30 4.58
CA ALA A 233 6.46 -9.32 5.97
C ALA A 233 6.11 -8.05 6.75
N GLY A 234 5.53 -7.04 6.10
CA GLY A 234 5.03 -5.82 6.71
C GLY A 234 4.46 -4.87 5.66
N GLU A 235 3.37 -4.21 5.99
CA GLU A 235 2.72 -3.21 5.14
C GLU A 235 2.55 -1.91 5.91
N GLY A 236 2.90 -0.78 5.26
CA GLY A 236 2.60 0.54 5.80
C GLY A 236 1.11 0.83 5.81
N TRP A 237 0.40 0.32 4.80
CA TRP A 237 -1.07 0.28 4.70
C TRP A 237 -1.56 -1.04 4.11
N GLY A 238 -1.06 -1.45 2.92
CA GLY A 238 -1.54 -2.62 2.19
C GLY A 238 -2.57 -2.26 1.13
N LEU A 239 -2.21 -1.38 0.18
CA LEU A 239 -3.15 -0.92 -0.88
C LEU A 239 -3.73 -2.07 -1.69
N HIS A 240 -2.91 -3.03 -2.13
CA HIS A 240 -3.41 -4.18 -2.91
C HIS A 240 -4.45 -4.99 -2.12
N GLN A 241 -4.18 -5.24 -0.83
CA GLN A 241 -5.11 -5.96 0.03
C GLN A 241 -6.43 -5.18 0.19
N HIS A 242 -6.33 -3.86 0.39
CA HIS A 242 -7.48 -2.97 0.54
C HIS A 242 -8.34 -2.95 -0.73
N GLU A 243 -7.72 -2.77 -1.90
CA GLU A 243 -8.38 -2.76 -3.22
C GLU A 243 -9.03 -4.12 -3.54
N MET A 244 -8.36 -5.23 -3.23
CA MET A 244 -8.88 -6.59 -3.41
C MET A 244 -10.09 -6.86 -2.51
N MET A 245 -10.04 -6.44 -1.24
CA MET A 245 -11.20 -6.51 -0.35
C MET A 245 -12.38 -5.73 -0.93
N ALA A 246 -12.18 -4.51 -1.40
CA ALA A 246 -13.23 -3.68 -1.99
C ALA A 246 -13.87 -4.34 -3.23
N THR A 247 -13.06 -5.01 -4.06
CA THR A 247 -13.57 -5.73 -5.24
C THR A 247 -14.28 -7.04 -4.91
N GLY A 248 -14.34 -7.42 -3.64
CA GLY A 248 -15.01 -8.64 -3.20
C GLY A 248 -14.21 -9.90 -3.47
N ARG A 249 -12.90 -9.84 -3.23
CA ARG A 249 -11.99 -11.01 -3.33
C ARG A 249 -11.54 -11.46 -1.96
N ALA A 250 -11.34 -12.76 -1.80
CA ALA A 250 -10.73 -13.30 -0.59
C ALA A 250 -9.29 -12.79 -0.46
N VAL A 251 -8.88 -12.35 0.72
CA VAL A 251 -7.51 -11.87 0.98
C VAL A 251 -6.85 -12.75 2.02
N ILE A 252 -5.70 -13.32 1.64
CA ILE A 252 -4.81 -14.09 2.50
C ILE A 252 -3.58 -13.19 2.75
N SER A 253 -3.33 -12.78 3.98
CA SER A 253 -2.23 -11.83 4.28
C SER A 253 -1.75 -11.95 5.73
N VAL A 254 -0.53 -11.47 5.98
CA VAL A 254 0.02 -11.33 7.32
C VAL A 254 -0.67 -10.14 8.02
N PRO A 255 -1.29 -10.32 9.21
CA PRO A 255 -1.93 -9.24 9.95
C PRO A 255 -0.89 -8.44 10.77
N PHE A 256 0.05 -7.78 10.08
CA PHE A 256 1.13 -7.02 10.71
C PHE A 256 1.39 -5.69 9.98
N GLY A 257 1.58 -4.63 10.75
CA GLY A 257 1.81 -3.28 10.24
C GLY A 257 0.51 -2.51 10.05
N GLY A 258 0.50 -1.60 9.08
CA GLY A 258 -0.65 -0.71 8.80
C GLY A 258 -1.91 -1.43 8.34
N ILE A 259 -1.78 -2.62 7.78
CA ILE A 259 -2.92 -3.43 7.33
C ILE A 259 -3.89 -3.76 8.49
N THR A 260 -3.41 -3.84 9.73
CA THR A 260 -4.24 -4.13 10.90
C THR A 260 -5.31 -3.08 11.18
N GLU A 261 -5.28 -1.94 10.49
CA GLU A 261 -6.31 -0.90 10.59
C GLU A 261 -7.65 -1.34 9.97
N PHE A 262 -7.61 -2.21 8.97
CA PHE A 262 -8.81 -2.64 8.24
C PHE A 262 -8.93 -4.14 8.03
N TYR A 263 -7.92 -4.93 8.39
CA TYR A 263 -7.83 -6.36 8.10
C TYR A 263 -7.66 -7.18 9.38
N ASP A 264 -8.54 -8.16 9.55
CA ASP A 264 -8.52 -9.14 10.62
C ASP A 264 -9.21 -10.45 10.19
N GLU A 265 -9.36 -11.39 11.11
CA GLU A 265 -9.99 -12.69 10.85
C GLU A 265 -11.48 -12.59 10.44
N SER A 266 -12.18 -11.52 10.80
CA SER A 266 -13.59 -11.34 10.44
C SER A 266 -13.82 -11.00 8.97
N VAL A 267 -12.78 -10.48 8.28
CA VAL A 267 -12.82 -9.99 6.90
C VAL A 267 -11.79 -10.63 5.96
N GLY A 268 -10.89 -11.46 6.48
CA GLY A 268 -9.86 -12.10 5.67
C GLY A 268 -9.39 -13.44 6.21
N TYR A 269 -8.29 -13.89 5.67
CA TYR A 269 -7.64 -15.17 6.04
C TYR A 269 -6.22 -14.85 6.55
N PRO A 270 -6.09 -14.43 7.81
CA PRO A 270 -4.80 -14.06 8.37
C PRO A 270 -3.85 -15.25 8.46
N LEU A 271 -2.58 -14.96 8.17
CA LEU A 271 -1.49 -15.92 8.23
C LEU A 271 -0.83 -15.91 9.60
N ASP A 272 -0.50 -17.08 10.12
CA ASP A 272 0.42 -17.21 11.22
C ASP A 272 1.82 -16.77 10.79
N TYR A 273 2.53 -16.08 11.68
CA TYR A 273 3.83 -15.51 11.37
C TYR A 273 4.79 -15.57 12.58
N TYR A 274 6.04 -15.42 12.30
CA TYR A 274 7.08 -15.17 13.29
C TYR A 274 7.83 -13.87 12.97
N LEU A 275 8.50 -13.30 13.95
CA LEU A 275 9.31 -12.10 13.75
C LEU A 275 10.75 -12.48 13.43
N GLU A 276 11.33 -11.86 12.39
CA GLU A 276 12.74 -11.97 12.06
C GLU A 276 13.36 -10.58 11.81
N PRO A 277 14.69 -10.44 11.82
CA PRO A 277 15.36 -9.19 11.50
C PRO A 277 14.92 -8.67 10.12
N ALA A 278 14.51 -7.41 10.09
CA ALA A 278 14.14 -6.74 8.85
C ALA A 278 15.36 -6.48 7.99
N GLY A 279 15.26 -6.79 6.71
CA GLY A 279 16.30 -6.56 5.70
C GLY A 279 16.09 -5.30 4.88
N GLU A 280 16.90 -5.11 3.84
CA GLU A 280 16.85 -4.00 2.89
C GLU A 280 16.96 -2.62 3.59
N VAL A 281 16.15 -1.67 3.16
CA VAL A 281 16.08 -0.31 3.76
C VAL A 281 15.61 -0.30 5.21
N TYR A 282 15.20 -1.45 5.75
CA TYR A 282 14.75 -1.64 7.14
C TYR A 282 15.83 -2.23 8.05
N GLU A 283 17.04 -2.45 7.57
CA GLU A 283 18.19 -2.96 8.34
C GLU A 283 18.67 -1.96 9.39
N ASN A 284 17.95 -1.89 10.51
CA ASN A 284 18.24 -0.98 11.60
C ASN A 284 18.05 -1.64 12.97
N GLY A 285 17.98 -2.98 12.98
CA GLY A 285 17.65 -3.79 14.16
C GLY A 285 16.15 -3.85 14.43
N GLY A 286 15.31 -3.46 13.47
CA GLY A 286 13.87 -3.72 13.46
C GLY A 286 13.55 -5.16 13.07
N LEU A 287 12.31 -5.54 13.33
CA LEU A 287 11.76 -6.84 12.95
C LEU A 287 10.59 -6.64 11.99
N TRP A 288 10.31 -7.64 11.18
CA TRP A 288 9.10 -7.77 10.39
C TRP A 288 8.50 -9.16 10.54
N ALA A 289 7.25 -9.34 10.14
CA ALA A 289 6.47 -10.55 10.34
C ALA A 289 6.52 -11.44 9.10
N VAL A 290 7.15 -12.60 9.21
CA VAL A 290 7.27 -13.56 8.12
C VAL A 290 6.22 -14.64 8.30
N PRO A 291 5.35 -14.88 7.31
CA PRO A 291 4.35 -15.92 7.42
C PRO A 291 5.00 -17.31 7.49
N THR A 292 4.35 -18.24 8.18
CA THR A 292 4.77 -19.63 8.14
C THR A 292 4.33 -20.27 6.82
N MET A 293 5.14 -21.19 6.29
CA MET A 293 4.80 -21.90 5.06
C MET A 293 3.53 -22.73 5.22
N ASP A 294 3.35 -23.37 6.36
CA ASP A 294 2.19 -24.22 6.63
C ASP A 294 0.90 -23.38 6.63
N SER A 295 0.91 -22.22 7.29
CA SER A 295 -0.24 -21.32 7.28
C SER A 295 -0.58 -20.80 5.87
N LEU A 296 0.43 -20.47 5.03
CA LEU A 296 0.19 -20.10 3.64
C LEU A 296 -0.50 -21.23 2.86
N VAL A 297 0.02 -22.45 2.96
CA VAL A 297 -0.54 -23.63 2.28
C VAL A 297 -1.97 -23.90 2.76
N ASP A 298 -2.20 -23.89 4.06
CA ASP A 298 -3.50 -24.19 4.65
C ASP A 298 -4.56 -23.15 4.28
N ARG A 299 -4.22 -21.85 4.33
CA ARG A 299 -5.14 -20.77 3.93
C ARG A 299 -5.45 -20.79 2.42
N MET A 300 -4.47 -21.10 1.57
CA MET A 300 -4.75 -21.26 0.13
C MET A 300 -5.73 -22.41 -0.11
N ARG A 301 -5.54 -23.58 0.55
CA ARG A 301 -6.47 -24.70 0.47
C ARG A 301 -7.85 -24.37 1.05
N GLU A 302 -7.91 -23.69 2.18
CA GLU A 302 -9.17 -23.24 2.81
C GLU A 302 -9.99 -22.40 1.85
N VAL A 303 -9.37 -21.39 1.24
CA VAL A 303 -10.04 -20.46 0.31
C VAL A 303 -10.47 -21.17 -0.98
N PHE A 304 -9.62 -22.04 -1.54
CA PHE A 304 -9.95 -22.84 -2.72
C PHE A 304 -11.15 -23.76 -2.50
N ASN A 305 -11.22 -24.42 -1.35
CA ASN A 305 -12.30 -25.34 -0.99
C ASN A 305 -13.59 -24.62 -0.57
N ASN A 306 -13.49 -23.38 -0.07
CA ASN A 306 -14.61 -22.57 0.40
C ASN A 306 -14.79 -21.29 -0.42
N ARG A 307 -15.11 -21.44 -1.69
CA ARG A 307 -15.25 -20.34 -2.68
C ARG A 307 -16.36 -19.32 -2.35
N LYS A 308 -17.24 -19.63 -1.38
CA LYS A 308 -18.32 -18.74 -0.94
C LYS A 308 -18.17 -18.48 0.56
N SER A 309 -17.64 -17.32 0.90
CA SER A 309 -17.48 -16.92 2.29
C SER A 309 -18.15 -15.57 2.53
N GLU A 310 -18.97 -15.47 3.59
CA GLU A 310 -19.53 -14.19 4.06
C GLU A 310 -18.45 -13.18 4.44
N ARG A 311 -17.23 -13.65 4.77
CA ARG A 311 -16.09 -12.77 5.05
C ARG A 311 -15.80 -11.81 3.91
N VAL A 312 -15.95 -12.27 2.65
CA VAL A 312 -15.70 -11.47 1.45
C VAL A 312 -16.65 -10.28 1.34
N LEU A 313 -17.93 -10.44 1.67
CA LEU A 313 -18.90 -9.34 1.69
C LEU A 313 -18.57 -8.34 2.79
N LYS A 314 -18.31 -8.81 4.01
CA LYS A 314 -17.89 -7.96 5.13
C LYS A 314 -16.57 -7.22 4.83
N ALA A 315 -15.64 -7.90 4.14
CA ALA A 315 -14.39 -7.30 3.69
C ALA A 315 -14.63 -6.14 2.72
N SER A 316 -15.50 -6.33 1.74
CA SER A 316 -15.84 -5.31 0.76
C SER A 316 -16.51 -4.09 1.42
N GLU A 317 -17.48 -4.31 2.31
CA GLU A 317 -18.14 -3.23 3.06
C GLU A 317 -17.13 -2.43 3.89
N ARG A 318 -16.25 -3.11 4.65
CA ARG A 318 -15.21 -2.46 5.44
C ARG A 318 -14.22 -1.67 4.57
N ALA A 319 -13.75 -2.26 3.49
CA ALA A 319 -12.81 -1.62 2.58
C ALA A 319 -13.43 -0.37 1.92
N MET A 320 -14.65 -0.45 1.46
CA MET A 320 -15.37 0.67 0.84
C MET A 320 -15.68 1.80 1.81
N SER A 321 -15.76 1.55 3.13
CA SER A 321 -15.93 2.61 4.13
C SER A 321 -14.70 3.51 4.30
N LEU A 322 -13.53 3.07 3.83
CA LEU A 322 -12.28 3.82 3.80
C LEU A 322 -11.98 4.28 2.37
N ASP A 323 -12.86 5.05 1.78
CA ASP A 323 -12.72 5.60 0.43
C ASP A 323 -11.85 6.88 0.39
N LEU A 324 -11.57 7.36 -0.83
CA LEU A 324 -10.81 8.60 -1.02
C LEU A 324 -11.50 9.82 -0.44
N ALA A 325 -12.83 9.88 -0.49
CA ALA A 325 -13.59 11.01 0.04
C ALA A 325 -13.47 11.10 1.56
N HIS A 326 -13.55 9.96 2.25
CA HIS A 326 -13.33 9.86 3.69
C HIS A 326 -11.89 10.28 4.05
N SER A 327 -10.88 9.71 3.38
CA SER A 327 -9.47 10.03 3.59
C SER A 327 -9.19 11.53 3.37
N ALA A 328 -9.68 12.11 2.26
CA ALA A 328 -9.50 13.52 1.95
C ALA A 328 -10.20 14.44 2.97
N LYS A 329 -11.37 14.05 3.46
CA LYS A 329 -12.09 14.79 4.50
C LYS A 329 -11.27 14.83 5.80
N VAL A 330 -10.84 13.67 6.30
CA VAL A 330 -10.05 13.59 7.53
C VAL A 330 -8.74 14.34 7.40
N LEU A 331 -8.09 14.27 6.24
CA LEU A 331 -6.86 15.00 5.95
C LEU A 331 -7.07 16.51 5.97
N ASP A 332 -8.11 17.02 5.29
CA ASP A 332 -8.42 18.45 5.24
C ASP A 332 -8.75 19.02 6.62
N GLU A 333 -9.58 18.33 7.41
CA GLU A 333 -9.90 18.69 8.79
C GLU A 333 -8.64 18.74 9.66
N THR A 334 -7.76 17.73 9.52
CA THR A 334 -6.48 17.65 10.24
C THR A 334 -5.56 18.84 9.91
N LEU A 335 -5.41 19.14 8.62
CA LEU A 335 -4.56 20.24 8.15
C LEU A 335 -5.13 21.62 8.52
N THR A 336 -6.44 21.78 8.49
CA THR A 336 -7.12 23.00 8.92
C THR A 336 -6.91 23.24 10.42
N GLN A 337 -7.07 22.21 11.25
CA GLN A 337 -6.78 22.29 12.68
C GLN A 337 -5.32 22.61 12.99
N ALA A 338 -4.41 22.16 12.17
CA ALA A 338 -2.97 22.45 12.28
C ALA A 338 -2.58 23.84 11.71
N GLY A 339 -3.54 24.60 11.15
CA GLY A 339 -3.30 25.92 10.55
C GLY A 339 -2.57 25.90 9.21
N VAL A 340 -2.59 24.74 8.51
CA VAL A 340 -2.04 24.60 7.14
C VAL A 340 -2.98 25.27 6.14
N PHE A 341 -4.26 25.07 6.29
CA PHE A 341 -5.31 25.75 5.55
C PHE A 341 -6.00 26.75 6.50
N GLY A 342 -5.84 28.02 6.21
CA GLY A 342 -6.44 29.12 6.96
C GLY A 342 -7.86 29.41 6.50
#